data_96a80ca2f6b64611ea4883bc66ae1c3a
#
_entry.id   96a80ca2f6b64611ea4883bc66ae1c3a
#
_cell.length_a   1.000
_cell.length_b   1.000
_cell.length_c   1.000
_cell.angle_alpha   90.00
_cell.angle_beta   90.00
_cell.angle_gamma   90.00
#
_symmetry.space_group_name_H-M   'P 1'
#
loop_
_entity.id
_entity.type
_entity.pdbx_description
1 polymer ?
#
loop_
_entity_poly.entity_id
_entity_poly.type
_entity_poly.pdbx_seq_one_letter_code
_entity_poly.pdbx_strand_id
1 'polypeptide(L)'
;FLGQNFGKAFDVTFIDKNGKSDYAWATSWGVSTRLIGALIMSHSDDNGLVLPPHLAPIQVVIVPIYRSAEQLTQISEKVAGIVAKLKALGISVKYDDADNKKPGWKFAEYELKGVPVRLAMGGRDLENNTIEVMRRDTLEKETITCDGIEEYVKNLLEEIQANIFKKAYDHREDNIINVDTYEEFKEKIEDGVFIMAHWDGTPETEELIKNETKATIRCIPLAGDKTPGKWMVTGKPSACRVLFARAY
;
A
#
# COMPACT_ATOMS: atom_id res chain seq x y z
N PHE A 1 -17.27 -6.31 13.05
CA PHE A 1 -18.47 -6.88 13.67
C PHE A 1 -18.17 -7.24 15.13
N LEU A 2 -18.93 -6.67 16.08
CA LEU A 2 -18.70 -6.80 17.52
C LEU A 2 -19.75 -7.73 18.20
N GLY A 3 -20.70 -8.25 17.44
CA GLY A 3 -21.78 -9.06 17.98
C GLY A 3 -22.57 -8.32 19.06
N GLN A 4 -22.97 -9.02 20.11
CA GLN A 4 -23.67 -8.47 21.28
C GLN A 4 -22.72 -8.22 22.48
N ASN A 5 -21.40 -8.34 22.32
CA ASN A 5 -20.45 -8.24 23.42
C ASN A 5 -20.54 -6.89 24.15
N PHE A 6 -20.55 -5.80 23.39
CA PHE A 6 -20.71 -4.47 23.98
C PHE A 6 -22.13 -4.20 24.46
N GLY A 7 -23.16 -4.72 23.76
CA GLY A 7 -24.53 -4.65 24.24
C GLY A 7 -24.70 -5.26 25.62
N LYS A 8 -24.12 -6.42 25.85
CA LYS A 8 -24.13 -7.09 27.17
C LYS A 8 -23.28 -6.35 28.22
N ALA A 9 -22.06 -5.90 27.85
CA ALA A 9 -21.17 -5.23 28.78
C ALA A 9 -21.71 -3.87 29.28
N PHE A 10 -22.45 -3.15 28.43
CA PHE A 10 -23.01 -1.83 28.72
C PHE A 10 -24.53 -1.86 28.98
N ASP A 11 -25.12 -3.05 29.05
CA ASP A 11 -26.58 -3.26 29.25
C ASP A 11 -27.44 -2.50 28.22
N VAL A 12 -27.02 -2.49 26.96
CA VAL A 12 -27.74 -1.84 25.86
C VAL A 12 -28.74 -2.83 25.26
N THR A 13 -30.00 -2.69 25.63
CA THR A 13 -31.11 -3.56 25.20
C THR A 13 -32.08 -2.85 24.29
N PHE A 14 -32.86 -3.61 23.53
CA PHE A 14 -33.98 -3.13 22.73
C PHE A 14 -35.16 -4.11 22.83
N ILE A 15 -36.36 -3.65 22.51
CA ILE A 15 -37.55 -4.49 22.43
C ILE A 15 -37.71 -4.90 20.95
N ASP A 16 -37.73 -6.18 20.66
CA ASP A 16 -37.94 -6.69 19.31
C ASP A 16 -39.43 -6.58 18.89
N LYS A 17 -39.74 -6.89 17.61
CA LYS A 17 -41.08 -6.84 17.05
C LYS A 17 -42.08 -7.78 17.72
N ASN A 18 -41.64 -8.72 18.53
CA ASN A 18 -42.44 -9.67 19.29
C ASN A 18 -42.61 -9.24 20.75
N GLY A 19 -42.14 -8.05 21.14
CA GLY A 19 -42.16 -7.56 22.51
C GLY A 19 -41.10 -8.16 23.44
N LYS A 20 -40.12 -8.88 22.90
CA LYS A 20 -39.05 -9.51 23.69
C LYS A 20 -37.83 -8.58 23.78
N SER A 21 -37.29 -8.46 25.00
CA SER A 21 -36.03 -7.73 25.20
C SER A 21 -34.85 -8.58 24.72
N ASP A 22 -33.93 -7.96 23.97
CA ASP A 22 -32.65 -8.56 23.53
C ASP A 22 -31.54 -7.50 23.55
N TYR A 23 -30.28 -7.93 23.54
CA TYR A 23 -29.13 -7.06 23.49
C TYR A 23 -28.84 -6.57 22.08
N ALA A 24 -28.43 -5.31 21.97
CA ALA A 24 -28.09 -4.70 20.69
C ALA A 24 -26.86 -5.37 20.05
N TRP A 25 -26.95 -5.61 18.76
CA TRP A 25 -25.83 -5.98 17.91
C TRP A 25 -25.06 -4.73 17.48
N ALA A 26 -23.75 -4.78 17.50
CA ALA A 26 -22.91 -3.63 17.18
C ALA A 26 -21.87 -3.94 16.11
N THR A 27 -21.57 -2.92 15.31
CA THR A 27 -20.41 -2.86 14.44
C THR A 27 -19.60 -1.61 14.75
N SER A 28 -18.31 -1.65 14.54
CA SER A 28 -17.44 -0.48 14.72
C SER A 28 -16.47 -0.38 13.55
N TRP A 29 -16.30 0.83 13.07
CA TRP A 29 -15.40 1.15 11.96
C TRP A 29 -14.30 2.07 12.49
N GLY A 30 -13.06 1.72 12.26
CA GLY A 30 -11.94 2.53 12.73
C GLY A 30 -10.71 2.37 11.85
N VAL A 31 -10.03 3.48 11.62
CA VAL A 31 -8.74 3.56 10.95
C VAL A 31 -7.78 4.31 11.84
N SER A 32 -6.57 3.80 12.03
CA SER A 32 -5.54 4.46 12.81
C SER A 32 -4.35 4.87 11.92
N THR A 33 -3.53 5.79 12.41
CA THR A 33 -2.29 6.22 11.76
C THR A 33 -1.28 5.08 11.57
N ARG A 34 -1.50 3.91 12.18
CA ARG A 34 -0.70 2.70 11.93
C ARG A 34 -0.70 2.27 10.47
N LEU A 35 -1.73 2.62 9.68
CA LEU A 35 -1.75 2.36 8.24
C LEU A 35 -0.64 3.10 7.48
N ILE A 36 -0.13 4.22 7.99
CA ILE A 36 1.05 4.89 7.41
C ILE A 36 2.28 3.98 7.52
N GLY A 37 2.49 3.37 8.69
CA GLY A 37 3.55 2.39 8.89
C GLY A 37 3.41 1.16 7.98
N ALA A 38 2.19 0.65 7.82
CA ALA A 38 1.92 -0.46 6.90
C ALA A 38 2.23 -0.10 5.43
N LEU A 39 1.87 1.12 4.99
CA LEU A 39 2.20 1.63 3.66
C LEU A 39 3.72 1.66 3.43
N ILE A 40 4.47 2.19 4.41
CA ILE A 40 5.93 2.29 4.33
C ILE A 40 6.55 0.90 4.24
N MET A 41 6.18 -0.02 5.13
CA MET A 41 6.72 -1.38 5.14
C MET A 41 6.39 -2.18 3.89
N SER A 42 5.23 -1.92 3.26
CA SER A 42 4.79 -2.67 2.07
C SER A 42 5.41 -2.19 0.77
N HIS A 43 5.75 -0.92 0.65
CA HIS A 43 6.07 -0.33 -0.66
C HIS A 43 7.41 0.39 -0.72
N SER A 44 7.94 0.90 0.42
CA SER A 44 9.17 1.70 0.43
C SER A 44 10.42 0.84 0.23
N ASP A 45 11.51 1.49 -0.15
CA ASP A 45 12.83 0.90 -0.38
C ASP A 45 13.93 1.69 0.37
N ASP A 46 15.18 1.30 0.18
CA ASP A 46 16.33 1.95 0.84
C ASP A 46 16.56 3.41 0.39
N ASN A 47 15.96 3.84 -0.72
CA ASN A 47 16.04 5.21 -1.21
C ASN A 47 14.95 6.13 -0.61
N GLY A 48 13.95 5.56 0.06
CA GLY A 48 12.89 6.31 0.72
C GLY A 48 11.48 5.76 0.45
N LEU A 49 10.49 6.65 0.55
CA LEU A 49 9.10 6.29 0.32
C LEU A 49 8.84 5.92 -1.15
N VAL A 50 7.96 4.96 -1.37
CA VAL A 50 7.32 4.67 -2.67
C VAL A 50 5.83 4.80 -2.47
N LEU A 51 5.27 5.95 -2.84
CA LEU A 51 3.87 6.23 -2.59
C LEU A 51 2.99 5.80 -3.76
N PRO A 52 1.90 5.06 -3.49
CA PRO A 52 0.86 4.84 -4.49
C PRO A 52 0.32 6.18 -5.00
N PRO A 53 0.22 6.40 -6.33
CA PRO A 53 -0.26 7.66 -6.89
C PRO A 53 -1.57 8.17 -6.31
N HIS A 54 -2.52 7.28 -6.01
CA HIS A 54 -3.82 7.67 -5.41
C HIS A 54 -3.71 8.20 -3.97
N LEU A 55 -2.59 7.99 -3.29
CA LEU A 55 -2.33 8.47 -1.93
C LEU A 55 -1.27 9.57 -1.87
N ALA A 56 -0.51 9.77 -2.95
CA ALA A 56 0.58 10.73 -2.99
C ALA A 56 0.07 12.18 -2.92
N PRO A 57 0.49 12.98 -1.92
CA PRO A 57 0.13 14.41 -1.85
C PRO A 57 0.64 15.21 -3.06
N ILE A 58 1.79 14.80 -3.58
CA ILE A 58 2.39 15.32 -4.82
C ILE A 58 2.56 14.10 -5.73
N GLN A 59 1.79 14.07 -6.82
CA GLN A 59 1.88 13.00 -7.80
C GLN A 59 3.00 13.21 -8.80
N VAL A 60 3.24 14.48 -9.15
CA VAL A 60 4.26 14.87 -10.11
C VAL A 60 5.07 16.03 -9.56
N VAL A 61 6.38 15.92 -9.60
CA VAL A 61 7.27 17.06 -9.38
C VAL A 61 8.01 17.42 -10.68
N ILE A 62 8.12 18.69 -10.98
CA ILE A 62 8.89 19.20 -12.13
C ILE A 62 10.07 20.00 -11.60
N VAL A 63 11.28 19.67 -12.03
CA VAL A 63 12.52 20.31 -11.61
C VAL A 63 13.24 20.88 -12.83
N PRO A 64 13.47 22.20 -12.90
CA PRO A 64 14.25 22.82 -13.97
C PRO A 64 15.75 22.59 -13.76
N ILE A 65 16.48 22.39 -14.86
CA ILE A 65 17.94 22.31 -14.89
C ILE A 65 18.46 23.46 -15.73
N TYR A 66 19.02 24.50 -15.12
CA TYR A 66 19.41 25.73 -15.77
C TYR A 66 20.80 26.22 -15.34
N ARG A 67 21.38 27.07 -16.18
CA ARG A 67 22.68 27.70 -15.94
C ARG A 67 22.59 29.25 -15.83
N SER A 68 21.50 29.84 -16.32
CA SER A 68 21.26 31.30 -16.25
C SER A 68 19.80 31.58 -15.88
N ALA A 69 19.53 32.80 -15.43
CA ALA A 69 18.19 33.26 -15.12
C ALA A 69 17.28 33.30 -16.36
N GLU A 70 17.84 33.70 -17.52
CA GLU A 70 17.10 33.70 -18.79
C GLU A 70 16.63 32.30 -19.17
N GLN A 71 17.52 31.31 -19.01
CA GLN A 71 17.16 29.89 -19.28
C GLN A 71 16.06 29.39 -18.33
N LEU A 72 16.15 29.77 -17.04
CA LEU A 72 15.08 29.44 -16.08
C LEU A 72 13.75 30.04 -16.50
N THR A 73 13.73 31.32 -16.94
CA THR A 73 12.51 31.99 -17.41
C THR A 73 11.89 31.23 -18.58
N GLN A 74 12.65 30.87 -19.59
CA GLN A 74 12.17 30.12 -20.76
C GLN A 74 11.62 28.73 -20.38
N ILE A 75 12.34 28.00 -19.52
CA ILE A 75 11.87 26.71 -18.99
C ILE A 75 10.57 26.91 -18.22
N SER A 76 10.48 27.90 -17.36
CA SER A 76 9.29 28.18 -16.54
C SER A 76 8.06 28.48 -17.37
N GLU A 77 8.20 29.24 -18.44
CA GLU A 77 7.12 29.53 -19.41
C GLU A 77 6.61 28.22 -20.05
N LYS A 78 7.51 27.37 -20.51
CA LYS A 78 7.15 26.05 -21.08
C LYS A 78 6.47 25.13 -20.04
N VAL A 79 7.05 25.03 -18.84
CA VAL A 79 6.54 24.22 -17.74
C VAL A 79 5.19 24.69 -17.24
N ALA A 80 4.92 26.00 -17.24
CA ALA A 80 3.62 26.53 -16.84
C ALA A 80 2.47 25.94 -17.67
N GLY A 81 2.67 25.76 -18.97
CA GLY A 81 1.72 25.11 -19.85
C GLY A 81 1.50 23.62 -19.49
N ILE A 82 2.57 22.89 -19.17
CA ILE A 82 2.50 21.48 -18.73
C ILE A 82 1.76 21.38 -17.40
N VAL A 83 2.11 22.20 -16.42
CA VAL A 83 1.45 22.24 -15.10
C VAL A 83 -0.05 22.51 -15.23
N ALA A 84 -0.43 23.48 -16.09
CA ALA A 84 -1.85 23.79 -16.30
C ALA A 84 -2.63 22.59 -16.85
N LYS A 85 -2.07 21.88 -17.83
CA LYS A 85 -2.69 20.69 -18.42
C LYS A 85 -2.82 19.53 -17.42
N LEU A 86 -1.76 19.23 -16.66
CA LEU A 86 -1.78 18.19 -15.64
C LEU A 86 -2.81 18.49 -14.54
N LYS A 87 -2.85 19.74 -14.05
CA LYS A 87 -3.84 20.17 -13.06
C LYS A 87 -5.28 20.10 -13.58
N ALA A 88 -5.51 20.37 -14.87
CA ALA A 88 -6.83 20.23 -15.49
C ALA A 88 -7.32 18.79 -15.49
N LEU A 89 -6.42 17.78 -15.45
CA LEU A 89 -6.73 16.36 -15.28
C LEU A 89 -6.85 15.95 -13.79
N GLY A 90 -6.78 16.90 -12.84
CA GLY A 90 -6.84 16.61 -11.41
C GLY A 90 -5.54 16.09 -10.80
N ILE A 91 -4.43 16.12 -11.54
CA ILE A 91 -3.11 15.65 -11.06
C ILE A 91 -2.47 16.71 -10.17
N SER A 92 -2.01 16.30 -8.99
CA SER A 92 -1.29 17.18 -8.06
C SER A 92 0.16 17.36 -8.52
N VAL A 93 0.49 18.60 -8.93
CA VAL A 93 1.79 18.93 -9.50
C VAL A 93 2.49 19.99 -8.65
N LYS A 94 3.76 19.74 -8.34
CA LYS A 94 4.68 20.74 -7.80
C LYS A 94 5.74 21.11 -8.82
N TYR A 95 5.88 22.39 -9.13
CA TYR A 95 7.04 22.95 -9.82
C TYR A 95 8.02 23.48 -8.77
N ASP A 96 9.25 22.97 -8.79
CA ASP A 96 10.29 23.37 -7.84
C ASP A 96 11.42 24.13 -8.56
N ASP A 97 11.20 25.43 -8.73
CA ASP A 97 12.12 26.40 -9.32
C ASP A 97 13.01 27.12 -8.28
N ALA A 98 12.90 26.75 -6.99
CA ALA A 98 13.71 27.35 -5.93
C ALA A 98 15.22 27.25 -6.25
N ASP A 99 15.96 28.35 -6.07
CA ASP A 99 17.37 28.46 -6.42
C ASP A 99 18.34 28.03 -5.30
N ASN A 100 17.82 27.77 -4.10
CA ASN A 100 18.60 27.46 -2.91
C ASN A 100 19.18 26.04 -2.90
N LYS A 101 18.81 25.16 -3.85
CA LYS A 101 19.28 23.77 -3.96
C LYS A 101 19.56 23.39 -5.41
N LYS A 102 20.61 22.60 -5.59
CA LYS A 102 20.97 22.05 -6.93
C LYS A 102 19.98 20.97 -7.35
N PRO A 103 19.78 20.73 -8.67
CA PRO A 103 18.85 19.72 -9.18
C PRO A 103 19.05 18.33 -8.58
N GLY A 104 20.28 17.85 -8.45
CA GLY A 104 20.56 16.54 -7.85
C GLY A 104 20.09 16.40 -6.41
N TRP A 105 20.17 17.47 -5.60
CA TRP A 105 19.63 17.47 -4.24
C TRP A 105 18.09 17.37 -4.26
N LYS A 106 17.44 18.13 -5.15
CA LYS A 106 15.98 18.08 -5.32
C LYS A 106 15.52 16.68 -5.76
N PHE A 107 16.26 16.04 -6.66
CA PHE A 107 15.96 14.69 -7.10
C PHE A 107 15.95 13.70 -5.92
N ALA A 108 17.02 13.70 -5.12
CA ALA A 108 17.10 12.85 -3.92
C ALA A 108 16.00 13.18 -2.90
N GLU A 109 15.68 14.44 -2.70
CA GLU A 109 14.61 14.88 -1.78
C GLU A 109 13.23 14.36 -2.20
N TYR A 110 12.88 14.44 -3.49
CA TYR A 110 11.59 13.94 -3.99
C TYR A 110 11.54 12.42 -4.12
N GLU A 111 12.67 11.77 -4.33
CA GLU A 111 12.82 10.33 -4.28
C GLU A 111 12.60 9.83 -2.83
N LEU A 112 13.25 10.48 -1.84
CA LEU A 112 13.03 10.20 -0.42
C LEU A 112 11.56 10.38 -0.01
N LYS A 113 10.90 11.42 -0.53
CA LYS A 113 9.47 11.69 -0.28
C LYS A 113 8.50 10.77 -1.04
N GLY A 114 9.01 9.92 -1.91
CA GLY A 114 8.20 8.96 -2.66
C GLY A 114 7.28 9.57 -3.70
N VAL A 115 7.64 10.72 -4.29
CA VAL A 115 6.86 11.33 -5.37
C VAL A 115 6.82 10.38 -6.57
N PRO A 116 5.63 9.95 -7.04
CA PRO A 116 5.52 8.90 -8.07
C PRO A 116 6.22 9.21 -9.38
N VAL A 117 6.12 10.44 -9.86
CA VAL A 117 6.71 10.87 -11.14
C VAL A 117 7.53 12.13 -10.94
N ARG A 118 8.78 12.11 -11.38
CA ARG A 118 9.65 13.28 -11.49
C ARG A 118 9.87 13.63 -12.96
N LEU A 119 9.57 14.83 -13.30
CA LEU A 119 9.90 15.44 -14.59
C LEU A 119 11.11 16.38 -14.44
N ALA A 120 12.03 16.35 -15.40
CA ALA A 120 13.14 17.30 -15.43
C ALA A 120 13.28 17.90 -16.82
N MET A 121 13.48 19.22 -16.87
CA MET A 121 13.66 19.94 -18.13
C MET A 121 14.92 20.78 -18.07
N GLY A 122 15.85 20.52 -18.97
CA GLY A 122 17.05 21.32 -19.18
C GLY A 122 17.00 22.15 -20.46
N GLY A 123 18.09 22.88 -20.74
CA GLY A 123 18.17 23.68 -21.95
C GLY A 123 18.07 22.86 -23.24
N ARG A 124 18.67 21.66 -23.29
CA ARG A 124 18.58 20.78 -24.45
C ARG A 124 17.15 20.23 -24.63
N ASP A 125 16.49 19.95 -23.52
CA ASP A 125 15.10 19.47 -23.56
C ASP A 125 14.17 20.55 -24.08
N LEU A 126 14.40 21.81 -23.67
CA LEU A 126 13.65 22.96 -24.16
C LEU A 126 13.80 23.13 -25.68
N GLU A 127 15.04 23.03 -26.20
CA GLU A 127 15.36 23.16 -27.62
C GLU A 127 14.70 22.04 -28.47
N ASN A 128 14.68 20.81 -27.94
CA ASN A 128 14.16 19.62 -28.61
C ASN A 128 12.68 19.36 -28.34
N ASN A 129 12.00 20.20 -27.58
CA ASN A 129 10.63 19.96 -27.11
C ASN A 129 10.46 18.61 -26.38
N THR A 130 11.46 18.23 -25.56
CA THR A 130 11.47 16.98 -24.78
C THR A 130 11.47 17.26 -23.29
N ILE A 131 11.29 16.20 -22.50
CA ILE A 131 11.37 16.22 -21.04
C ILE A 131 11.83 14.86 -20.53
N GLU A 132 12.72 14.83 -19.53
CA GLU A 132 13.06 13.60 -18.84
C GLU A 132 11.93 13.22 -17.86
N VAL A 133 11.51 11.99 -17.90
CA VAL A 133 10.55 11.37 -16.97
C VAL A 133 11.28 10.31 -16.16
N MET A 134 11.08 10.31 -14.85
CA MET A 134 11.57 9.27 -13.94
C MET A 134 10.40 8.77 -13.10
N ARG A 135 10.21 7.46 -13.07
CA ARG A 135 9.19 6.81 -12.24
C ARG A 135 9.82 6.28 -10.95
N ARG A 136 9.14 6.50 -9.82
CA ARG A 136 9.68 6.17 -8.51
C ARG A 136 9.67 4.68 -8.18
N ASP A 137 8.71 3.93 -8.71
CA ASP A 137 8.51 2.51 -8.40
C ASP A 137 9.55 1.56 -8.99
N THR A 138 10.17 1.94 -10.14
CA THR A 138 11.22 1.17 -10.83
C THR A 138 12.55 1.90 -10.94
N LEU A 139 12.57 3.23 -10.67
CA LEU A 139 13.70 4.13 -10.87
C LEU A 139 14.14 4.28 -12.35
N GLU A 140 13.32 3.80 -13.27
CA GLU A 140 13.56 3.94 -14.71
C GLU A 140 13.39 5.39 -15.16
N LYS A 141 14.20 5.76 -16.16
CA LYS A 141 14.22 7.10 -16.74
C LYS A 141 14.09 6.98 -18.25
N GLU A 142 13.34 7.90 -18.82
CA GLU A 142 13.23 8.06 -20.25
C GLU A 142 13.08 9.51 -20.63
N THR A 143 13.34 9.84 -21.88
CA THR A 143 13.13 11.19 -22.44
C THR A 143 12.05 11.10 -23.49
N ILE A 144 11.00 11.88 -23.32
CA ILE A 144 9.84 11.89 -24.20
C ILE A 144 9.57 13.29 -24.76
N THR A 145 8.73 13.38 -25.80
CA THR A 145 8.25 14.68 -26.29
C THR A 145 7.31 15.33 -25.28
N CYS A 146 7.31 16.65 -25.22
CA CYS A 146 6.34 17.41 -24.43
C CYS A 146 4.92 17.39 -25.02
N ASP A 147 4.76 16.95 -26.26
CA ASP A 147 3.45 16.87 -26.92
C ASP A 147 2.69 15.65 -26.38
N GLY A 148 1.51 15.90 -25.81
CA GLY A 148 0.70 14.85 -25.19
C GLY A 148 1.20 14.39 -23.81
N ILE A 149 2.11 15.11 -23.17
CA ILE A 149 2.69 14.79 -21.86
C ILE A 149 1.62 14.56 -20.78
N GLU A 150 0.53 15.30 -20.86
CA GLU A 150 -0.58 15.20 -19.89
C GLU A 150 -1.25 13.83 -19.90
N GLU A 151 -1.51 13.29 -21.08
CA GLU A 151 -2.12 11.94 -21.21
C GLU A 151 -1.10 10.85 -20.89
N TYR A 152 0.16 11.03 -21.31
CA TYR A 152 1.25 10.14 -20.95
C TYR A 152 1.40 10.01 -19.42
N VAL A 153 1.49 11.14 -18.70
CA VAL A 153 1.66 11.13 -17.24
C VAL A 153 0.45 10.54 -16.53
N LYS A 154 -0.76 10.82 -17.00
CA LYS A 154 -1.98 10.22 -16.47
C LYS A 154 -1.93 8.69 -16.55
N ASN A 155 -1.60 8.15 -17.71
CA ASN A 155 -1.49 6.70 -17.92
C ASN A 155 -0.34 6.10 -17.09
N LEU A 156 0.79 6.78 -16.99
CA LEU A 156 1.93 6.36 -16.19
C LEU A 156 1.57 6.28 -14.69
N LEU A 157 0.80 7.22 -14.17
CA LEU A 157 0.35 7.18 -12.76
C LEU A 157 -0.54 5.95 -12.49
N GLU A 158 -1.45 5.61 -13.40
CA GLU A 158 -2.28 4.40 -13.28
C GLU A 158 -1.42 3.11 -13.40
N GLU A 159 -0.44 3.12 -14.29
CA GLU A 159 0.51 2.01 -14.42
C GLU A 159 1.35 1.82 -13.14
N ILE A 160 1.88 2.91 -12.56
CA ILE A 160 2.61 2.88 -11.28
C ILE A 160 1.71 2.32 -10.17
N GLN A 161 0.46 2.79 -10.09
CA GLN A 161 -0.51 2.30 -9.11
C GLN A 161 -0.73 0.79 -9.24
N ALA A 162 -0.93 0.30 -10.45
CA ALA A 162 -1.12 -1.13 -10.74
C ALA A 162 0.15 -1.95 -10.43
N ASN A 163 1.32 -1.44 -10.78
CA ASN A 163 2.61 -2.11 -10.53
C ASN A 163 2.92 -2.25 -9.05
N ILE A 164 2.73 -1.19 -8.26
CA ILE A 164 2.92 -1.22 -6.80
C ILE A 164 1.96 -2.22 -6.15
N PHE A 165 0.69 -2.22 -6.57
CA PHE A 165 -0.29 -3.19 -6.08
C PHE A 165 0.11 -4.63 -6.44
N LYS A 166 0.46 -4.87 -7.70
CA LYS A 166 0.86 -6.20 -8.17
C LYS A 166 2.08 -6.73 -7.42
N LYS A 167 3.11 -5.91 -7.23
CA LYS A 167 4.31 -6.27 -6.49
C LYS A 167 3.98 -6.70 -5.05
N ALA A 168 3.16 -5.95 -4.35
CA ALA A 168 2.74 -6.28 -2.99
C ALA A 168 1.83 -7.52 -2.94
N TYR A 169 0.95 -7.67 -3.92
CA TYR A 169 0.08 -8.84 -4.06
C TYR A 169 0.90 -10.12 -4.28
N ASP A 170 1.80 -10.11 -5.26
CA ASP A 170 2.64 -11.26 -5.60
C ASP A 170 3.50 -11.64 -4.38
N HIS A 171 4.13 -10.67 -3.72
CA HIS A 171 4.91 -10.92 -2.51
C HIS A 171 4.08 -11.57 -1.40
N ARG A 172 2.82 -11.14 -1.21
CA ARG A 172 1.92 -11.77 -0.25
C ARG A 172 1.62 -13.22 -0.63
N GLU A 173 1.26 -13.49 -1.89
CA GLU A 173 0.91 -14.83 -2.36
C GLU A 173 2.11 -15.79 -2.25
N ASP A 174 3.31 -15.33 -2.60
CA ASP A 174 4.55 -16.11 -2.50
C ASP A 174 4.90 -16.46 -1.04
N ASN A 175 4.38 -15.70 -0.08
CA ASN A 175 4.59 -15.91 1.35
C ASN A 175 3.40 -16.56 2.07
N ILE A 176 2.42 -17.12 1.35
CA ILE A 176 1.35 -17.95 1.92
C ILE A 176 1.67 -19.42 1.68
N ILE A 177 1.82 -20.20 2.75
CA ILE A 177 2.10 -21.63 2.67
C ILE A 177 1.01 -22.47 3.38
N ASN A 178 0.82 -23.70 2.91
CA ASN A 178 -0.05 -24.67 3.59
C ASN A 178 0.79 -25.55 4.51
N VAL A 179 0.30 -25.80 5.72
CA VAL A 179 0.96 -26.64 6.72
C VAL A 179 -0.06 -27.59 7.34
N ASP A 180 0.31 -28.85 7.53
CA ASP A 180 -0.56 -29.90 8.06
C ASP A 180 -0.11 -30.44 9.42
N THR A 181 1.13 -30.21 9.85
CA THR A 181 1.65 -30.67 11.13
C THR A 181 2.05 -29.51 12.04
N TYR A 182 1.97 -29.75 13.35
CA TYR A 182 2.31 -28.70 14.32
C TYR A 182 3.80 -28.44 14.40
N GLU A 183 4.62 -29.44 14.16
CA GLU A 183 6.08 -29.29 14.09
C GLU A 183 6.48 -28.38 12.95
N GLU A 184 5.96 -28.61 11.76
CA GLU A 184 6.19 -27.77 10.59
C GLU A 184 5.66 -26.35 10.79
N PHE A 185 4.48 -26.21 11.43
CA PHE A 185 3.91 -24.91 11.76
C PHE A 185 4.86 -24.09 12.64
N LYS A 186 5.42 -24.70 13.70
CA LYS A 186 6.36 -24.02 14.61
C LYS A 186 7.67 -23.62 13.93
N GLU A 187 8.15 -24.44 13.01
CA GLU A 187 9.34 -24.10 12.21
C GLU A 187 9.05 -22.93 11.27
N LYS A 188 8.00 -23.05 10.45
CA LYS A 188 7.70 -22.10 9.39
C LYS A 188 7.19 -20.75 9.87
N ILE A 189 6.54 -20.69 11.04
CA ILE A 189 6.04 -19.40 11.57
C ILE A 189 7.18 -18.44 11.97
N GLU A 190 8.37 -18.97 12.25
CA GLU A 190 9.56 -18.16 12.55
C GLU A 190 10.14 -17.48 11.28
N ASP A 191 9.89 -18.04 10.09
CA ASP A 191 10.29 -17.46 8.80
C ASP A 191 9.50 -16.17 8.44
N GLY A 192 8.47 -15.81 9.24
CA GLY A 192 7.66 -14.60 9.03
C GLY A 192 6.63 -14.74 7.91
N VAL A 193 6.30 -15.95 7.50
CA VAL A 193 5.31 -16.25 6.46
C VAL A 193 3.87 -16.28 7.01
N PHE A 194 2.90 -16.24 6.10
CA PHE A 194 1.51 -16.58 6.39
C PHE A 194 1.29 -18.08 6.26
N ILE A 195 0.63 -18.68 7.24
CA ILE A 195 0.37 -20.13 7.25
C ILE A 195 -1.12 -20.41 7.15
N MET A 196 -1.50 -21.16 6.14
CA MET A 196 -2.83 -21.76 6.01
C MET A 196 -2.83 -23.12 6.68
N ALA A 197 -3.51 -23.26 7.82
CA ALA A 197 -3.62 -24.51 8.57
C ALA A 197 -5.05 -24.73 9.05
N HIS A 198 -5.40 -26.01 9.26
CA HIS A 198 -6.69 -26.38 9.82
C HIS A 198 -6.83 -25.94 11.28
N TRP A 199 -8.03 -25.53 11.69
CA TRP A 199 -8.38 -25.11 13.05
C TRP A 199 -9.73 -25.70 13.46
N ASP A 200 -9.88 -26.11 14.71
CA ASP A 200 -11.09 -26.74 15.22
C ASP A 200 -12.22 -25.78 15.63
N GLY A 201 -11.97 -24.46 15.46
CA GLY A 201 -12.98 -23.44 15.74
C GLY A 201 -13.10 -23.01 17.20
N THR A 202 -12.21 -23.48 18.09
CA THR A 202 -12.31 -23.19 19.53
C THR A 202 -11.31 -22.13 19.98
N PRO A 203 -11.72 -21.20 20.89
CA PRO A 203 -10.82 -20.18 21.45
C PRO A 203 -9.63 -20.77 22.22
N GLU A 204 -9.81 -21.90 22.88
CA GLU A 204 -8.78 -22.57 23.68
C GLU A 204 -7.60 -23.00 22.83
N THR A 205 -7.86 -23.49 21.63
CA THR A 205 -6.81 -23.93 20.70
C THR A 205 -6.13 -22.77 20.00
N GLU A 206 -6.81 -21.65 19.76
CA GLU A 206 -6.22 -20.40 19.31
C GLU A 206 -5.27 -19.85 20.38
N GLU A 207 -5.69 -19.82 21.65
CA GLU A 207 -4.86 -19.33 22.75
C GLU A 207 -3.62 -20.21 22.97
N LEU A 208 -3.71 -21.53 22.79
CA LEU A 208 -2.58 -22.44 22.82
C LEU A 208 -1.51 -22.04 21.79
N ILE A 209 -1.89 -21.90 20.52
CA ILE A 209 -0.99 -21.49 19.45
C ILE A 209 -0.34 -20.13 19.75
N LYS A 210 -1.14 -19.17 20.18
CA LYS A 210 -0.65 -17.82 20.54
C LYS A 210 0.39 -17.86 21.66
N ASN A 211 0.16 -18.67 22.68
CA ASN A 211 1.08 -18.78 23.82
C ASN A 211 2.41 -19.43 23.43
N GLU A 212 2.36 -20.48 22.60
CA GLU A 212 3.56 -21.21 22.20
C GLU A 212 4.36 -20.54 21.07
N THR A 213 3.68 -19.90 20.10
CA THR A 213 4.33 -19.43 18.87
C THR A 213 4.21 -17.92 18.62
N LYS A 214 3.38 -17.20 19.42
CA LYS A 214 2.99 -15.82 19.19
C LYS A 214 2.17 -15.60 17.91
N ALA A 215 1.85 -16.65 17.16
CA ALA A 215 0.96 -16.58 16.02
C ALA A 215 -0.49 -16.41 16.46
N THR A 216 -1.28 -15.71 15.66
CA THR A 216 -2.73 -15.59 15.84
C THR A 216 -3.44 -15.80 14.52
N ILE A 217 -4.70 -16.20 14.56
CA ILE A 217 -5.56 -16.26 13.38
C ILE A 217 -5.80 -14.84 12.88
N ARG A 218 -5.51 -14.59 11.59
CA ARG A 218 -5.71 -13.30 10.93
C ARG A 218 -7.07 -13.19 10.29
N CYS A 219 -7.49 -14.24 9.62
CA CYS A 219 -8.82 -14.34 9.02
C CYS A 219 -9.18 -15.78 8.69
N ILE A 220 -10.46 -15.99 8.42
CA ILE A 220 -11.01 -17.14 7.72
C ILE A 220 -11.28 -16.65 6.29
N PRO A 221 -10.47 -17.04 5.28
CA PRO A 221 -10.62 -16.53 3.93
C PRO A 221 -12.00 -16.88 3.35
N LEU A 222 -12.70 -15.88 2.81
CA LEU A 222 -14.04 -16.08 2.23
C LEU A 222 -14.02 -17.00 1.01
N ALA A 223 -13.01 -16.85 0.17
CA ALA A 223 -12.76 -17.68 -1.02
C ALA A 223 -11.73 -18.80 -0.75
N GLY A 224 -11.39 -19.07 0.53
CA GLY A 224 -10.40 -20.07 0.90
C GLY A 224 -10.89 -21.50 0.69
N ASP A 225 -9.95 -22.46 0.78
CA ASP A 225 -10.23 -23.87 0.76
C ASP A 225 -11.13 -24.28 1.94
N LYS A 226 -12.31 -24.79 1.62
CA LYS A 226 -13.31 -25.27 2.57
C LYS A 226 -13.27 -26.79 2.72
N THR A 227 -12.22 -27.44 2.27
CA THR A 227 -12.04 -28.87 2.45
C THR A 227 -11.94 -29.19 3.96
N PRO A 228 -12.79 -30.09 4.49
CA PRO A 228 -12.66 -30.52 5.86
C PRO A 228 -11.34 -31.26 6.10
N GLY A 229 -10.76 -31.05 7.28
CA GLY A 229 -9.51 -31.70 7.65
C GLY A 229 -9.42 -31.95 9.16
N LYS A 230 -8.20 -32.06 9.64
CA LYS A 230 -7.95 -32.28 11.07
C LYS A 230 -7.08 -31.12 11.60
N TRP A 231 -7.42 -30.66 12.78
CA TRP A 231 -6.61 -29.71 13.52
C TRP A 231 -5.23 -30.30 13.84
N MET A 232 -4.18 -29.60 13.45
CA MET A 232 -2.80 -30.08 13.50
C MET A 232 -2.28 -30.41 14.92
N VAL A 233 -2.89 -29.84 15.98
CA VAL A 233 -2.44 -30.08 17.37
C VAL A 233 -3.17 -31.25 18.00
N THR A 234 -4.50 -31.30 17.87
CA THR A 234 -5.34 -32.30 18.61
C THR A 234 -5.91 -33.38 17.72
N GLY A 235 -5.82 -33.27 16.39
CA GLY A 235 -6.47 -34.16 15.44
C GLY A 235 -8.00 -34.06 15.39
N LYS A 236 -8.60 -33.09 16.09
CA LYS A 236 -10.04 -32.83 16.02
C LYS A 236 -10.48 -32.41 14.63
N PRO A 237 -11.73 -32.65 14.24
CA PRO A 237 -12.28 -32.20 12.96
C PRO A 237 -12.16 -30.68 12.81
N SER A 238 -11.82 -30.23 11.61
CA SER A 238 -11.78 -28.83 11.18
C SER A 238 -12.60 -28.66 9.92
N ALA A 239 -13.38 -27.59 9.85
CA ALA A 239 -14.24 -27.32 8.71
C ALA A 239 -13.47 -26.69 7.52
N CYS A 240 -12.39 -25.97 7.78
CA CYS A 240 -11.59 -25.28 6.77
C CYS A 240 -10.21 -24.91 7.30
N ARG A 241 -9.34 -24.49 6.41
CA ARG A 241 -8.08 -23.82 6.79
C ARG A 241 -8.35 -22.36 7.13
N VAL A 242 -7.58 -21.84 8.08
CA VAL A 242 -7.56 -20.43 8.45
C VAL A 242 -6.15 -19.87 8.30
N LEU A 243 -6.02 -18.58 8.18
CA LEU A 243 -4.73 -17.91 7.98
C LEU A 243 -4.14 -17.51 9.33
N PHE A 244 -2.95 -18.03 9.61
CA PHE A 244 -2.14 -17.65 10.77
C PHE A 244 -1.00 -16.76 10.37
N ALA A 245 -0.62 -15.84 11.25
CA ALA A 245 0.63 -15.11 11.16
C ALA A 245 1.08 -14.64 12.54
N ARG A 246 2.39 -14.45 12.70
CA ARG A 246 2.99 -13.80 13.86
C ARG A 246 2.97 -12.29 13.69
N ALA A 247 2.59 -11.55 14.72
CA ALA A 247 2.79 -10.10 14.75
C ALA A 247 4.25 -9.79 15.13
N TYR A 248 4.75 -8.66 14.63
CA TYR A 248 6.05 -8.12 15.05
C TYR A 248 5.99 -7.61 16.49
#